data_e4a023cbed60272c326fe33532afbfb2
#
_entry.id   e4a023cbed60272c326fe33532afbfb2
#
_cell.length_a   1.000
_cell.length_b   1.000
_cell.length_c   1.000
_cell.angle_alpha   90.00
_cell.angle_beta   90.00
_cell.angle_gamma   90.00
#
_symmetry.space_group_name_H-M   'P 1'
#
loop_
_entity.id
_entity.type
_entity.pdbx_description
1 polymer ?
#
loop_
_entity_poly.entity_id
_entity_poly.type
_entity_poly.pdbx_seq_one_letter_code
_entity_poly.pdbx_strand_id
1 'polypeptide(L)'
;LLVDDGSSAQNADDIPFPVGGLSHANPLRLGDSVEGLEGVMHYAFGAYNLIPVGALQTVRTNPRTDVPQLDVQGDVKVASFNVLNYFNGPNFPTSRGADSEDEFARQQAKTVAAIVAIDADVLGLVEIENDGYGSDSAIASLVNSVNAELGSEVYSYVALESLLGGDEIAVGI
;
A
#
# COMPACT_ATOMS: atom_id res chain seq x y z
N LEU A 1 -17.59 16.33 7.24
CA LEU A 1 -17.15 16.46 8.61
C LEU A 1 -15.93 15.57 8.82
N LEU A 2 -14.84 16.13 9.30
CA LEU A 2 -13.66 15.37 9.71
C LEU A 2 -13.80 14.97 11.18
N VAL A 3 -13.32 13.78 11.52
CA VAL A 3 -13.11 13.37 12.91
C VAL A 3 -11.61 13.45 13.16
N ASP A 4 -11.23 14.20 14.17
CA ASP A 4 -9.85 14.60 14.46
C ASP A 4 -9.46 14.11 15.86
N ASP A 5 -8.24 13.68 16.07
CA ASP A 5 -7.77 13.21 17.38
C ASP A 5 -7.41 14.34 18.34
N GLY A 6 -7.47 15.59 17.86
CA GLY A 6 -7.08 16.78 18.64
C GLY A 6 -5.58 16.98 18.78
N SER A 7 -4.77 16.16 18.11
CA SER A 7 -3.31 16.26 18.10
C SER A 7 -2.81 17.03 16.88
N SER A 8 -1.68 17.70 17.03
CA SER A 8 -0.93 18.27 15.90
C SER A 8 0.24 17.38 15.46
N ALA A 9 0.39 16.21 16.07
CA ALA A 9 1.45 15.27 15.71
C ALA A 9 1.16 14.64 14.35
N GLN A 10 2.16 14.66 13.47
CA GLN A 10 2.09 13.90 12.22
C GLN A 10 2.54 12.46 12.50
N ASN A 11 1.79 11.49 11.99
CA ASN A 11 2.07 10.05 12.19
C ASN A 11 2.20 9.67 13.68
N ALA A 12 1.23 10.11 14.49
CA ALA A 12 1.23 9.81 15.91
C ALA A 12 1.19 8.29 16.16
N ASP A 13 1.99 7.81 17.12
CA ASP A 13 2.03 6.40 17.51
C ASP A 13 0.74 5.98 18.22
N ASP A 14 0.17 6.89 19.02
CA ASP A 14 -1.07 6.67 19.76
C ASP A 14 -2.24 7.42 19.10
N ILE A 15 -3.02 6.72 18.31
CA ILE A 15 -4.29 7.23 17.77
C ILE A 15 -5.43 6.69 18.64
N PRO A 16 -6.28 7.56 19.25
CA PRO A 16 -7.26 7.16 20.26
C PRO A 16 -8.44 6.37 19.68
N PHE A 17 -8.54 6.25 18.39
CA PHE A 17 -9.59 5.48 17.71
C PHE A 17 -9.06 4.69 16.51
N PRO A 18 -9.61 3.48 16.25
CA PRO A 18 -10.73 2.83 16.93
C PRO A 18 -10.40 2.38 18.36
N VAL A 19 -11.39 1.94 19.10
CA VAL A 19 -11.16 1.33 20.43
C VAL A 19 -10.09 0.25 20.34
N GLY A 20 -9.09 0.32 21.19
CA GLY A 20 -7.91 -0.55 21.15
C GLY A 20 -6.75 -0.01 20.31
N GLY A 21 -6.90 1.21 19.78
CA GLY A 21 -5.89 1.88 18.97
C GLY A 21 -5.85 1.42 17.50
N LEU A 22 -5.37 2.29 16.63
CA LEU A 22 -5.18 1.99 15.21
C LEU A 22 -3.96 1.08 15.03
N SER A 23 -4.14 -0.02 14.33
CA SER A 23 -3.05 -0.93 13.98
C SER A 23 -3.38 -1.73 12.72
N HIS A 24 -2.41 -2.48 12.18
CA HIS A 24 -2.68 -3.36 11.04
C HIS A 24 -3.73 -4.45 11.34
N ALA A 25 -3.86 -4.85 12.60
CA ALA A 25 -4.87 -5.82 13.05
C ALA A 25 -6.20 -5.15 13.43
N ASN A 26 -6.20 -3.84 13.62
CA ASN A 26 -7.38 -3.06 14.01
C ASN A 26 -7.50 -1.77 13.15
N PRO A 27 -7.55 -1.88 11.81
CA PRO A 27 -7.66 -0.71 10.93
C PRO A 27 -9.09 -0.17 10.91
N LEU A 28 -9.23 1.12 10.65
CA LEU A 28 -10.48 1.69 10.12
C LEU A 28 -10.49 1.51 8.60
N ARG A 29 -11.60 1.08 8.05
CA ARG A 29 -11.74 0.85 6.62
C ARG A 29 -12.92 1.62 6.05
N LEU A 30 -12.82 1.97 4.76
CA LEU A 30 -13.94 2.56 4.05
C LEU A 30 -15.16 1.63 4.12
N GLY A 31 -16.33 2.21 4.43
CA GLY A 31 -17.55 1.45 4.67
C GLY A 31 -17.82 1.14 6.13
N ASP A 32 -16.81 1.15 7.00
CA ASP A 32 -17.07 1.06 8.45
C ASP A 32 -17.87 2.26 8.92
N SER A 33 -18.72 2.08 9.91
CA SER A 33 -19.51 3.14 10.51
C SER A 33 -19.13 3.35 11.98
N VAL A 34 -19.48 4.53 12.49
CA VAL A 34 -19.26 4.90 13.90
C VAL A 34 -20.60 5.21 14.51
N GLU A 35 -20.88 4.63 15.67
CA GLU A 35 -22.09 4.86 16.44
C GLU A 35 -21.78 5.67 17.70
N GLY A 36 -22.75 6.48 18.13
CA GLY A 36 -22.65 7.27 19.36
C GLY A 36 -21.51 8.29 19.35
N LEU A 37 -21.20 8.85 18.17
CA LEU A 37 -20.15 9.85 18.02
C LEU A 37 -20.53 11.14 18.73
N GLU A 38 -19.89 11.42 19.86
CA GLU A 38 -19.97 12.66 20.60
C GLU A 38 -18.63 13.38 20.61
N GLY A 39 -18.62 14.71 20.52
CA GLY A 39 -17.39 15.45 20.50
C GLY A 39 -17.57 16.96 20.51
N VAL A 40 -16.47 17.66 20.56
CA VAL A 40 -16.39 19.12 20.49
C VAL A 40 -16.13 19.55 19.04
N MET A 41 -16.97 20.46 18.55
CA MET A 41 -16.76 21.07 17.24
C MET A 41 -15.58 22.05 17.28
N HIS A 42 -14.65 21.87 16.40
CA HIS A 42 -13.50 22.73 16.19
C HIS A 42 -13.45 23.20 14.73
N TYR A 43 -13.08 24.45 14.50
CA TYR A 43 -12.89 24.99 13.16
C TYR A 43 -11.40 25.34 12.97
N ALA A 44 -10.74 24.64 12.06
CA ALA A 44 -9.36 24.89 11.70
C ALA A 44 -9.12 24.60 10.21
N PHE A 45 -8.17 25.26 9.60
CA PHE A 45 -7.76 25.06 8.21
C PHE A 45 -8.91 25.10 7.19
N GLY A 46 -9.94 25.94 7.45
CA GLY A 46 -11.07 26.11 6.56
C GLY A 46 -12.17 25.04 6.65
N ALA A 47 -12.07 24.10 7.61
CA ALA A 47 -13.05 23.03 7.80
C ALA A 47 -13.50 22.88 9.26
N TYR A 48 -14.72 22.34 9.43
CA TYR A 48 -15.19 21.89 10.73
C TYR A 48 -14.71 20.46 11.02
N ASN A 49 -14.08 20.31 12.17
CA ASN A 49 -13.61 19.03 12.71
C ASN A 49 -14.41 18.70 13.96
N LEU A 50 -14.66 17.43 14.20
CA LEU A 50 -15.19 16.93 15.46
C LEU A 50 -14.06 16.24 16.22
N ILE A 51 -13.74 16.75 17.40
CA ILE A 51 -12.81 16.13 18.34
C ILE A 51 -13.61 15.24 19.26
N PRO A 52 -13.50 13.91 19.19
CA PRO A 52 -14.29 13.00 20.01
C PRO A 52 -14.02 13.15 21.49
N VAL A 53 -15.08 13.03 22.27
CA VAL A 53 -15.02 12.94 23.74
C VAL A 53 -15.39 11.51 24.12
N GLY A 54 -14.40 10.67 24.37
CA GLY A 54 -14.57 9.26 24.67
C GLY A 54 -14.28 8.31 23.51
N ALA A 55 -14.53 7.03 23.73
CA ALA A 55 -14.21 5.98 22.78
C ALA A 55 -15.22 5.92 21.63
N LEU A 56 -14.74 5.88 20.40
CA LEU A 56 -15.57 5.68 19.21
C LEU A 56 -15.95 4.21 19.07
N GLN A 57 -17.26 3.94 19.07
CA GLN A 57 -17.76 2.60 18.76
C GLN A 57 -17.79 2.41 17.24
N THR A 58 -16.95 1.53 16.72
CA THR A 58 -16.89 1.23 15.29
C THR A 58 -17.66 -0.05 14.96
N VAL A 59 -18.49 0.02 13.93
CA VAL A 59 -19.16 -1.15 13.35
C VAL A 59 -18.40 -1.55 12.10
N ARG A 60 -17.84 -2.74 12.10
CA ARG A 60 -17.04 -3.29 11.02
C ARG A 60 -17.94 -3.84 9.93
N THR A 61 -18.08 -3.13 8.83
CA THR A 61 -18.88 -3.53 7.68
C THR A 61 -18.06 -3.95 6.47
N ASN A 62 -16.76 -3.65 6.50
CA ASN A 62 -15.81 -4.02 5.45
C ASN A 62 -14.57 -4.68 6.08
N PRO A 63 -14.69 -5.93 6.58
CA PRO A 63 -13.58 -6.62 7.21
C PRO A 63 -12.45 -6.86 6.20
N ARG A 64 -11.22 -6.93 6.71
CA ARG A 64 -10.07 -7.31 5.90
C ARG A 64 -10.20 -8.77 5.48
N THR A 65 -9.93 -9.04 4.21
CA THR A 65 -9.84 -10.41 3.66
C THR A 65 -8.38 -10.77 3.40
N ASP A 66 -8.05 -12.05 3.48
CA ASP A 66 -6.69 -12.54 3.24
C ASP A 66 -6.29 -12.42 1.76
N VAL A 67 -7.26 -12.59 0.87
CA VAL A 67 -7.08 -12.45 -0.58
C VAL A 67 -8.19 -11.57 -1.17
N PRO A 68 -7.96 -10.91 -2.31
CA PRO A 68 -9.01 -10.21 -3.04
C PRO A 68 -10.16 -11.15 -3.40
N GLN A 69 -11.39 -10.70 -3.15
CA GLN A 69 -12.58 -11.44 -3.56
C GLN A 69 -13.09 -10.84 -4.87
N LEU A 70 -13.07 -11.64 -5.92
CA LEU A 70 -13.59 -11.23 -7.24
C LEU A 70 -14.96 -11.86 -7.45
N ASP A 71 -15.96 -11.02 -7.66
CA ASP A 71 -17.34 -11.42 -7.97
C ASP A 71 -17.62 -11.34 -9.48
N VAL A 72 -16.59 -11.52 -10.28
CA VAL A 72 -16.63 -11.46 -11.73
C VAL A 72 -16.06 -12.73 -12.32
N GLN A 73 -16.62 -13.14 -13.46
CA GLN A 73 -16.14 -14.28 -14.24
C GLN A 73 -15.46 -13.75 -15.51
N GLY A 74 -14.30 -14.29 -15.83
CA GLY A 74 -13.52 -13.92 -17.01
C GLY A 74 -12.42 -14.95 -17.26
N ASP A 75 -11.91 -14.96 -18.49
CA ASP A 75 -10.84 -15.88 -18.90
C ASP A 75 -9.44 -15.31 -18.60
N VAL A 76 -9.35 -14.02 -18.33
CA VAL A 76 -8.09 -13.30 -18.03
C VAL A 76 -8.29 -12.41 -16.82
N LYS A 77 -7.41 -12.53 -15.84
CA LYS A 77 -7.35 -11.70 -14.65
C LYS A 77 -6.33 -10.59 -14.86
N VAL A 78 -6.78 -9.36 -14.89
CA VAL A 78 -5.92 -8.18 -14.97
C VAL A 78 -5.98 -7.43 -13.64
N ALA A 79 -4.82 -7.09 -13.09
CA ALA A 79 -4.73 -6.32 -11.85
C ALA A 79 -3.84 -5.09 -12.01
N SER A 80 -4.03 -4.10 -11.15
CA SER A 80 -3.14 -2.97 -10.96
C SER A 80 -2.76 -2.87 -9.49
N PHE A 81 -1.47 -2.68 -9.22
CA PHE A 81 -0.94 -2.64 -7.87
C PHE A 81 0.09 -1.53 -7.72
N ASN A 82 -0.15 -0.61 -6.79
CA ASN A 82 0.85 0.37 -6.39
C ASN A 82 1.82 -0.28 -5.40
N VAL A 83 3.10 -0.35 -5.78
CA VAL A 83 4.15 -1.01 -4.98
C VAL A 83 4.84 -0.07 -3.99
N LEU A 84 4.33 1.16 -3.84
CA LEU A 84 4.76 2.16 -2.85
C LEU A 84 6.25 2.49 -2.98
N ASN A 85 6.61 3.21 -4.05
CA ASN A 85 8.00 3.60 -4.31
C ASN A 85 8.98 2.42 -4.11
N TYR A 86 8.80 1.38 -4.92
CA TYR A 86 9.65 0.20 -4.84
C TYR A 86 11.00 0.47 -5.50
N PHE A 87 11.99 0.77 -4.66
CA PHE A 87 13.38 1.10 -5.01
C PHE A 87 14.29 0.04 -4.39
N ASN A 88 14.99 -0.73 -5.22
CA ASN A 88 15.73 -1.90 -4.78
C ASN A 88 17.19 -1.65 -4.34
N GLY A 89 17.60 -0.40 -4.25
CA GLY A 89 18.97 -0.06 -3.83
C GLY A 89 19.93 0.09 -5.03
N PRO A 90 21.22 -0.11 -4.89
CA PRO A 90 21.95 -0.74 -3.77
C PRO A 90 22.27 0.18 -2.57
N ASN A 91 22.00 1.46 -2.67
CA ASN A 91 22.31 2.42 -1.60
C ASN A 91 21.04 2.82 -0.84
N PHE A 92 21.12 2.83 0.48
CA PHE A 92 20.07 3.29 1.37
C PHE A 92 20.54 4.50 2.20
N PRO A 93 19.68 5.49 2.53
CA PRO A 93 18.27 5.54 2.05
C PRO A 93 18.19 5.73 0.54
N THR A 94 17.16 5.13 -0.07
CA THR A 94 16.84 5.41 -1.48
C THR A 94 16.21 6.80 -1.60
N SER A 95 16.08 7.33 -2.82
CA SER A 95 15.56 8.68 -3.04
C SER A 95 14.10 8.86 -2.60
N ARG A 96 13.28 7.83 -2.73
CA ARG A 96 11.83 7.84 -2.40
C ARG A 96 11.33 6.60 -1.68
N GLY A 97 12.07 5.52 -1.70
CA GLY A 97 11.68 4.23 -1.15
C GLY A 97 12.15 4.04 0.29
N ALA A 98 12.57 2.83 0.57
CA ALA A 98 13.04 2.43 1.90
C ALA A 98 14.25 3.23 2.39
N ASP A 99 14.30 3.49 3.69
CA ASP A 99 15.41 4.16 4.36
C ASP A 99 16.57 3.21 4.70
N SER A 100 16.31 1.90 4.66
CA SER A 100 17.29 0.88 4.99
C SER A 100 17.05 -0.43 4.24
N GLU A 101 18.08 -1.25 4.14
CA GLU A 101 17.98 -2.61 3.58
C GLU A 101 16.93 -3.48 4.31
N ASP A 102 16.87 -3.38 5.63
CA ASP A 102 15.87 -4.10 6.43
C ASP A 102 14.43 -3.64 6.14
N GLU A 103 14.24 -2.35 5.89
CA GLU A 103 12.94 -1.82 5.50
C GLU A 103 12.56 -2.28 4.10
N PHE A 104 13.48 -2.21 3.15
CA PHE A 104 13.26 -2.74 1.81
C PHE A 104 12.91 -4.23 1.84
N ALA A 105 13.64 -5.03 2.60
CA ALA A 105 13.35 -6.47 2.72
C ALA A 105 11.93 -6.73 3.23
N ARG A 106 11.43 -5.94 4.19
CA ARG A 106 10.04 -6.02 4.66
C ARG A 106 9.04 -5.57 3.60
N GLN A 107 9.34 -4.51 2.84
CA GLN A 107 8.51 -4.05 1.73
C GLN A 107 8.43 -5.13 0.65
N GLN A 108 9.58 -5.65 0.22
CA GLN A 108 9.67 -6.70 -0.79
C GLN A 108 8.85 -7.94 -0.41
N ALA A 109 9.04 -8.45 0.82
CA ALA A 109 8.30 -9.62 1.29
C ALA A 109 6.78 -9.43 1.25
N LYS A 110 6.29 -8.25 1.64
CA LYS A 110 4.85 -7.91 1.60
C LYS A 110 4.34 -7.76 0.17
N THR A 111 5.13 -7.11 -0.69
CA THR A 111 4.79 -6.88 -2.10
C THR A 111 4.71 -8.21 -2.85
N VAL A 112 5.69 -9.09 -2.66
CA VAL A 112 5.72 -10.44 -3.24
C VAL A 112 4.52 -11.25 -2.77
N ALA A 113 4.25 -11.30 -1.47
CA ALA A 113 3.10 -12.03 -0.93
C ALA A 113 1.76 -11.51 -1.49
N ALA A 114 1.63 -10.18 -1.67
CA ALA A 114 0.44 -9.58 -2.26
C ALA A 114 0.29 -9.96 -3.75
N ILE A 115 1.36 -9.91 -4.53
CA ILE A 115 1.33 -10.27 -5.96
C ILE A 115 0.94 -11.75 -6.13
N VAL A 116 1.55 -12.63 -5.34
CA VAL A 116 1.19 -14.07 -5.35
C VAL A 116 -0.28 -14.28 -4.98
N ALA A 117 -0.80 -13.54 -3.99
CA ALA A 117 -2.22 -13.65 -3.60
C ALA A 117 -3.18 -13.04 -4.64
N ILE A 118 -2.76 -12.01 -5.39
CA ILE A 118 -3.53 -11.43 -6.50
C ILE A 118 -3.67 -12.45 -7.62
N ASP A 119 -2.61 -13.20 -7.93
CA ASP A 119 -2.59 -14.25 -8.95
C ASP A 119 -3.18 -13.76 -10.29
N ALA A 120 -2.66 -12.68 -10.84
CA ALA A 120 -3.12 -12.06 -12.07
C ALA A 120 -2.36 -12.61 -13.29
N ASP A 121 -3.06 -12.75 -14.42
CA ASP A 121 -2.42 -13.07 -15.71
C ASP A 121 -1.64 -11.88 -16.28
N VAL A 122 -2.13 -10.66 -16.00
CA VAL A 122 -1.47 -9.41 -16.35
C VAL A 122 -1.50 -8.48 -15.13
N LEU A 123 -0.33 -8.03 -14.69
CA LEU A 123 -0.19 -7.13 -13.55
C LEU A 123 0.45 -5.82 -13.96
N GLY A 124 -0.31 -4.73 -13.84
CA GLY A 124 0.21 -3.36 -13.93
C GLY A 124 0.78 -2.91 -12.59
N LEU A 125 2.06 -2.54 -12.56
CA LEU A 125 2.74 -1.99 -11.40
C LEU A 125 2.72 -0.46 -11.47
N VAL A 126 2.52 0.20 -10.35
CA VAL A 126 2.56 1.65 -10.20
C VAL A 126 3.57 2.00 -9.11
N GLU A 127 4.35 3.04 -9.30
CA GLU A 127 5.43 3.48 -8.40
C GLU A 127 6.61 2.47 -8.30
N ILE A 128 6.92 1.76 -9.39
CA ILE A 128 8.19 1.04 -9.51
C ILE A 128 9.31 2.04 -9.86
N GLU A 129 10.53 1.84 -9.37
CA GLU A 129 11.68 2.67 -9.73
C GLU A 129 11.90 2.69 -11.25
N ASN A 130 12.17 3.88 -11.79
CA ASN A 130 12.40 4.10 -13.22
C ASN A 130 13.91 3.97 -13.56
N ASP A 131 14.49 2.85 -13.19
CA ASP A 131 15.92 2.54 -13.33
C ASP A 131 16.24 1.63 -14.52
N GLY A 132 15.24 1.41 -15.39
CA GLY A 132 15.36 0.63 -16.62
C GLY A 132 14.89 -0.80 -16.48
N TYR A 133 15.46 -1.67 -17.36
CA TYR A 133 14.99 -3.06 -17.53
C TYR A 133 16.14 -4.07 -17.49
N GLY A 134 17.28 -3.67 -16.96
CA GLY A 134 18.43 -4.55 -16.76
C GLY A 134 18.23 -5.54 -15.62
N SER A 135 19.16 -6.48 -15.48
CA SER A 135 19.11 -7.51 -14.42
C SER A 135 19.06 -6.96 -13.01
N ASP A 136 19.56 -5.76 -12.78
CA ASP A 136 19.69 -5.11 -11.48
C ASP A 136 18.54 -4.11 -11.22
N SER A 137 17.64 -3.93 -12.21
CA SER A 137 16.51 -3.00 -12.08
C SER A 137 15.47 -3.45 -11.05
N ALA A 138 14.73 -2.49 -10.53
CA ALA A 138 13.69 -2.75 -9.54
C ALA A 138 12.62 -3.72 -10.07
N ILE A 139 12.22 -3.59 -11.34
CA ILE A 139 11.23 -4.49 -11.95
C ILE A 139 11.80 -5.92 -12.09
N ALA A 140 13.05 -6.06 -12.48
CA ALA A 140 13.71 -7.37 -12.58
C ALA A 140 13.83 -8.03 -11.20
N SER A 141 14.25 -7.26 -10.19
CA SER A 141 14.35 -7.71 -8.80
C SER A 141 13.01 -8.20 -8.26
N LEU A 142 11.93 -7.45 -8.50
CA LEU A 142 10.58 -7.82 -8.06
C LEU A 142 10.09 -9.10 -8.77
N VAL A 143 10.20 -9.18 -10.09
CA VAL A 143 9.77 -10.35 -10.87
C VAL A 143 10.55 -11.60 -10.45
N ASN A 144 11.88 -11.49 -10.27
CA ASN A 144 12.70 -12.59 -9.80
C ASN A 144 12.25 -13.07 -8.40
N SER A 145 11.92 -12.14 -7.50
CA SER A 145 11.46 -12.47 -6.14
C SER A 145 10.09 -13.15 -6.15
N VAL A 146 9.17 -12.71 -7.01
CA VAL A 146 7.84 -13.36 -7.19
C VAL A 146 8.01 -14.77 -7.76
N ASN A 147 8.83 -14.93 -8.80
CA ASN A 147 9.09 -16.23 -9.39
C ASN A 147 9.79 -17.19 -8.42
N ALA A 148 10.69 -16.69 -7.59
CA ALA A 148 11.33 -17.48 -6.53
C ALA A 148 10.31 -17.97 -5.50
N GLU A 149 9.36 -17.14 -5.08
CA GLU A 149 8.29 -17.53 -4.16
C GLU A 149 7.35 -18.58 -4.78
N LEU A 150 7.05 -18.44 -6.08
CA LEU A 150 6.23 -19.40 -6.84
C LEU A 150 6.98 -20.71 -7.18
N GLY A 151 8.30 -20.74 -7.03
CA GLY A 151 9.15 -21.90 -7.33
C GLY A 151 9.30 -22.19 -8.83
N SER A 152 8.92 -21.25 -9.69
CA SER A 152 9.02 -21.37 -11.16
C SER A 152 8.94 -19.99 -11.83
N GLU A 153 9.43 -19.90 -13.07
CA GLU A 153 9.31 -18.68 -13.90
C GLU A 153 7.89 -18.54 -14.45
N VAL A 154 7.01 -17.90 -13.67
CA VAL A 154 5.60 -17.66 -14.03
C VAL A 154 5.43 -16.27 -14.65
N TYR A 155 6.13 -15.26 -14.11
CA TYR A 155 6.05 -13.89 -14.58
C TYR A 155 7.31 -13.48 -15.35
N SER A 156 7.10 -12.61 -16.31
CA SER A 156 8.14 -11.83 -16.97
C SER A 156 7.66 -10.38 -17.11
N TYR A 157 8.56 -9.45 -17.29
CA TYR A 157 8.20 -8.05 -17.48
C TYR A 157 8.38 -7.58 -18.92
N VAL A 158 7.62 -6.54 -19.28
CA VAL A 158 7.74 -5.88 -20.59
C VAL A 158 8.88 -4.87 -20.53
N ALA A 159 9.97 -5.14 -21.26
CA ALA A 159 11.07 -4.20 -21.41
C ALA A 159 10.83 -3.25 -22.59
N LEU A 160 11.05 -1.96 -22.36
CA LEU A 160 11.01 -0.94 -23.37
C LEU A 160 12.44 -0.52 -23.79
N GLU A 161 12.56 0.13 -24.94
CA GLU A 161 13.88 0.60 -25.45
C GLU A 161 14.43 1.81 -24.65
N SER A 162 13.57 2.48 -23.88
CA SER A 162 13.93 3.68 -23.11
C SER A 162 13.11 3.78 -21.83
N LEU A 163 13.60 4.57 -20.88
CA LEU A 163 12.88 4.92 -19.64
C LEU A 163 11.56 5.64 -19.95
N LEU A 164 10.58 5.45 -19.06
CA LEU A 164 9.28 6.11 -19.14
C LEU A 164 9.31 7.49 -18.48
N GLY A 165 9.49 8.52 -19.29
CA GLY A 165 9.48 9.90 -18.81
C GLY A 165 10.72 10.27 -17.98
N GLY A 166 10.61 11.33 -17.19
CA GLY A 166 11.72 11.89 -16.40
C GLY A 166 11.52 11.80 -14.88
N ASP A 167 10.50 11.09 -14.40
CA ASP A 167 10.31 10.87 -12.97
C ASP A 167 11.14 9.66 -12.51
N GLU A 168 11.46 9.61 -11.22
CA GLU A 168 12.17 8.49 -10.58
C GLU A 168 11.31 7.24 -10.44
N ILE A 169 9.99 7.38 -10.59
CA ILE A 169 9.03 6.26 -10.61
C ILE A 169 8.38 6.13 -11.98
N ALA A 170 7.99 4.90 -12.29
CA ALA A 170 7.33 4.56 -13.54
C ALA A 170 6.17 3.57 -13.30
N VAL A 171 5.52 3.18 -14.40
CA VAL A 171 4.63 2.02 -14.45
C VAL A 171 5.37 0.85 -15.09
N GLY A 172 5.07 -0.36 -14.61
CA GLY A 172 5.59 -1.61 -15.18
C GLY A 172 4.48 -2.59 -15.49
N ILE A 173 4.72 -3.50 -16.37
CA ILE A 173 3.80 -4.62 -16.70
C ILE A 173 4.63 -5.89 -16.75
#